data_746953b2ab93034d742381cfa731bc8d
#
_entry.id   746953b2ab93034d742381cfa731bc8d
#
_cell.length_a   1.000
_cell.length_b   1.000
_cell.length_c   1.000
_cell.angle_alpha   90.00
_cell.angle_beta   90.00
_cell.angle_gamma   90.00
#
_symmetry.space_group_name_H-M   'P 1'
#
loop_
_entity.id
_entity.type
_entity.pdbx_description
1 polymer ?
#
loop_
_entity_poly.entity_id
_entity_poly.type
_entity_poly.pdbx_seq_one_letter_code
_entity_poly.pdbx_strand_id
1 'polypeptide(L)'
;MVHSSPLEERVTPAMRIEPVHRDRERYRDLLLLADEQWDMVELYLHRGEMFAAYAEDGTLTKAGSALVPDRALGCMIVTDEGVDERGLRIAEVKSLAVDPAHQRSGIGRALLEFAAQHAAREHDILRVGTGDSPLTVPFYEACGFMRSHVLPNFFIENYDHPIVEAGVQLKDMVIFERRL
;
A
#
# COMPACT_ATOMS: atom_id res chain seq x y z
N MET A 1 13.91 -31.23 -26.06
CA MET A 1 12.65 -31.25 -25.30
C MET A 1 12.81 -30.25 -24.13
N VAL A 2 12.22 -29.07 -24.26
CA VAL A 2 12.30 -28.04 -23.24
C VAL A 2 11.10 -28.27 -22.31
N HIS A 3 11.38 -28.66 -21.05
CA HIS A 3 10.35 -28.78 -20.03
C HIS A 3 9.93 -27.35 -19.64
N SER A 4 8.77 -26.91 -20.13
CA SER A 4 8.08 -25.78 -19.59
C SER A 4 7.52 -26.18 -18.22
N SER A 5 8.09 -25.62 -17.17
CA SER A 5 7.50 -25.69 -15.83
C SER A 5 6.11 -25.04 -15.86
N PRO A 6 5.09 -25.65 -15.25
CA PRO A 6 3.79 -25.01 -15.13
C PRO A 6 3.94 -23.71 -14.33
N LEU A 7 3.36 -22.63 -14.82
CA LEU A 7 3.13 -21.42 -14.03
C LEU A 7 2.23 -21.83 -12.86
N GLU A 8 2.81 -21.94 -11.67
CA GLU A 8 2.02 -22.08 -10.44
C GLU A 8 1.05 -20.89 -10.39
N GLU A 9 -0.21 -21.17 -10.58
CA GLU A 9 -1.29 -20.23 -10.33
C GLU A 9 -1.20 -19.81 -8.85
N ARG A 10 -0.66 -18.64 -8.60
CA ARG A 10 -0.56 -18.10 -7.24
C ARG A 10 -1.96 -17.72 -6.76
N VAL A 11 -2.58 -18.63 -6.06
CA VAL A 11 -3.87 -18.41 -5.42
C VAL A 11 -3.68 -17.35 -4.35
N THR A 12 -4.38 -16.21 -4.49
CA THR A 12 -4.47 -15.22 -3.41
C THR A 12 -5.09 -15.91 -2.20
N PRO A 13 -4.46 -15.85 -1.02
CA PRO A 13 -5.02 -16.50 0.17
C PRO A 13 -6.41 -15.92 0.46
N ALA A 14 -7.33 -16.78 0.90
CA ALA A 14 -8.61 -16.32 1.39
C ALA A 14 -8.37 -15.37 2.58
N MET A 15 -8.80 -14.12 2.44
CA MET A 15 -8.53 -13.07 3.42
C MET A 15 -9.74 -12.15 3.59
N ARG A 16 -9.87 -11.62 4.79
CA ARG A 16 -10.80 -10.55 5.13
C ARG A 16 -10.05 -9.24 5.29
N ILE A 17 -10.67 -8.15 4.86
CA ILE A 17 -10.16 -6.79 5.06
C ILE A 17 -11.11 -6.07 6.01
N GLU A 18 -10.58 -5.57 7.11
CA GLU A 18 -11.36 -4.98 8.19
C GLU A 18 -10.89 -3.55 8.48
N PRO A 19 -11.82 -2.63 8.84
CA PRO A 19 -11.45 -1.30 9.29
C PRO A 19 -10.77 -1.33 10.65
N VAL A 20 -9.74 -0.49 10.82
CA VAL A 20 -9.00 -0.30 12.06
C VAL A 20 -9.38 1.03 12.68
N HIS A 21 -10.24 1.00 13.69
CA HIS A 21 -10.77 2.21 14.34
C HIS A 21 -9.90 2.73 15.50
N ARG A 22 -9.12 1.85 16.14
CA ARG A 22 -8.33 2.16 17.34
C ARG A 22 -6.98 1.46 17.28
N ASP A 23 -6.05 1.93 18.12
CA ASP A 23 -4.73 1.31 18.31
C ASP A 23 -3.97 1.10 17.00
N ARG A 24 -3.97 2.11 16.11
CA ARG A 24 -3.32 2.05 14.79
C ARG A 24 -1.81 1.90 14.92
N GLU A 25 -1.22 2.37 15.99
CA GLU A 25 0.20 2.27 16.33
C GLU A 25 0.66 0.81 16.49
N ARG A 26 -0.24 -0.13 16.78
CA ARG A 26 0.09 -1.57 16.83
C ARG A 26 0.54 -2.13 15.49
N TYR A 27 0.27 -1.43 14.39
CA TYR A 27 0.70 -1.79 13.04
C TYR A 27 2.02 -1.10 12.64
N ARG A 28 2.73 -0.50 13.60
CA ARG A 28 3.95 0.27 13.37
C ARG A 28 4.95 -0.45 12.48
N ASP A 29 5.19 -1.74 12.72
CA ASP A 29 6.15 -2.53 11.95
C ASP A 29 5.74 -2.65 10.48
N LEU A 30 4.44 -2.79 10.18
CA LEU A 30 3.92 -2.78 8.82
C LEU A 30 3.99 -1.38 8.19
N LEU A 31 3.58 -0.35 8.92
CA LEU A 31 3.57 1.02 8.42
C LEU A 31 4.98 1.50 8.05
N LEU A 32 5.98 1.11 8.85
CA LEU A 32 7.40 1.41 8.57
C LEU A 32 7.98 0.61 7.39
N LEU A 33 7.32 -0.41 6.88
CA LEU A 33 7.70 -1.05 5.62
C LEU A 33 7.28 -0.23 4.38
N ALA A 34 6.24 0.57 4.51
CA ALA A 34 5.75 1.43 3.44
C ALA A 34 6.37 2.83 3.49
N ASP A 35 6.74 3.28 4.69
CA ASP A 35 7.25 4.63 4.93
C ASP A 35 8.31 4.55 6.04
N GLU A 36 9.58 4.57 5.68
CA GLU A 36 10.72 4.23 6.54
C GLU A 36 10.90 5.17 7.75
N GLN A 37 10.16 6.29 7.80
CA GLN A 37 10.27 7.31 8.84
C GLN A 37 8.94 7.51 9.58
N TRP A 38 8.96 7.33 10.90
CA TRP A 38 7.73 7.39 11.71
C TRP A 38 7.05 8.76 11.70
N ASP A 39 7.83 9.84 11.72
CA ASP A 39 7.29 11.20 11.68
C ASP A 39 6.45 11.45 10.40
N MET A 40 6.84 10.80 9.29
CA MET A 40 6.06 10.84 8.05
C MET A 40 4.77 10.05 8.19
N VAL A 41 4.80 8.89 8.85
CA VAL A 41 3.59 8.09 9.14
C VAL A 41 2.61 8.89 10.02
N GLU A 42 3.09 9.61 11.04
CA GLU A 42 2.26 10.42 11.94
C GLU A 42 1.46 11.51 11.22
N LEU A 43 1.96 12.03 10.10
CA LEU A 43 1.25 13.05 9.31
C LEU A 43 -0.10 12.57 8.78
N TYR A 44 -0.27 11.27 8.57
CA TYR A 44 -1.50 10.71 7.99
C TYR A 44 -2.15 9.60 8.83
N LEU A 45 -1.49 9.10 9.88
CA LEU A 45 -1.94 7.94 10.68
C LEU A 45 -3.39 8.09 11.18
N HIS A 46 -3.79 9.30 11.53
CA HIS A 46 -5.12 9.60 12.08
C HIS A 46 -5.99 10.47 11.15
N ARG A 47 -5.50 10.82 9.95
CA ARG A 47 -6.23 11.67 9.00
C ARG A 47 -7.32 10.96 8.21
N GLY A 48 -7.14 9.65 8.00
CA GLY A 48 -7.99 8.88 7.11
C GLY A 48 -8.54 7.62 7.75
N GLU A 49 -9.03 6.75 6.91
CA GLU A 49 -9.48 5.42 7.27
C GLU A 49 -8.31 4.42 7.12
N MET A 50 -8.16 3.57 8.12
CA MET A 50 -7.18 2.50 8.09
C MET A 50 -7.88 1.16 7.95
N PHE A 51 -7.32 0.29 7.11
CA PHE A 51 -7.78 -1.08 6.89
C PHE A 51 -6.62 -2.05 7.04
N ALA A 52 -6.91 -3.24 7.55
CA ALA A 52 -5.95 -4.32 7.68
C ALA A 52 -6.50 -5.62 7.09
N ALA A 53 -5.63 -6.37 6.41
CA ALA A 53 -5.94 -7.69 5.85
C ALA A 53 -5.49 -8.79 6.79
N TYR A 54 -6.35 -9.79 6.98
CA TYR A 54 -6.11 -10.97 7.82
C TYR A 54 -6.45 -12.24 7.05
N ALA A 55 -5.83 -13.36 7.41
CA ALA A 55 -6.23 -14.67 6.88
C ALA A 55 -7.66 -15.01 7.33
N GLU A 56 -8.47 -15.56 6.40
CA GLU A 56 -9.90 -15.83 6.65
C GLU A 56 -10.13 -17.01 7.61
N ASP A 57 -9.24 -18.00 7.55
CA ASP A 57 -9.34 -19.26 8.30
C ASP A 57 -8.66 -19.23 9.66
N GLY A 58 -8.26 -18.05 10.14
CA GLY A 58 -7.48 -17.94 11.38
C GLY A 58 -6.14 -18.67 11.29
N THR A 59 -5.67 -18.98 10.08
CA THR A 59 -4.36 -19.60 9.86
C THR A 59 -3.31 -18.70 10.45
N LEU A 60 -2.64 -19.26 11.44
CA LEU A 60 -1.63 -18.58 12.23
C LEU A 60 -0.48 -18.14 11.33
N THR A 61 -0.29 -16.84 11.19
CA THR A 61 0.88 -16.31 10.50
C THR A 61 2.12 -16.61 11.32
N LYS A 62 3.13 -17.22 10.70
CA LYS A 62 4.41 -17.49 11.37
C LYS A 62 5.15 -16.19 11.60
N ALA A 63 5.18 -15.73 12.85
CA ALA A 63 6.14 -14.74 13.31
C ALA A 63 7.21 -15.47 14.11
N GLY A 64 8.33 -15.80 13.48
CA GLY A 64 9.36 -16.63 14.13
C GLY A 64 8.86 -18.02 14.46
N SER A 65 9.16 -18.54 15.66
CA SER A 65 8.73 -19.86 16.12
C SER A 65 7.37 -19.88 16.84
N ALA A 66 6.67 -18.74 16.94
CA ALA A 66 5.38 -18.62 17.60
C ALA A 66 4.27 -18.33 16.59
N LEU A 67 3.15 -19.04 16.71
CA LEU A 67 1.92 -18.77 15.97
C LEU A 67 1.18 -17.64 16.70
N VAL A 68 1.04 -16.48 16.07
CA VAL A 68 0.33 -15.34 16.65
C VAL A 68 -1.04 -15.25 15.99
N PRO A 69 -2.13 -15.44 16.74
CA PRO A 69 -3.47 -15.21 16.22
C PRO A 69 -3.64 -13.74 15.80
N ASP A 70 -4.34 -13.50 14.68
CA ASP A 70 -4.72 -12.17 14.20
C ASP A 70 -3.57 -11.20 13.83
N ARG A 71 -2.42 -11.72 13.40
CA ARG A 71 -1.41 -10.87 12.78
C ARG A 71 -1.90 -10.43 11.40
N ALA A 72 -1.92 -9.12 11.15
CA ALA A 72 -2.27 -8.59 9.85
C ALA A 72 -1.24 -9.03 8.77
N LEU A 73 -1.75 -9.48 7.63
CA LEU A 73 -0.98 -9.82 6.43
C LEU A 73 -0.51 -8.56 5.70
N GLY A 74 -1.22 -7.47 5.90
CA GLY A 74 -0.93 -6.15 5.33
C GLY A 74 -1.90 -5.10 5.88
N CYS A 75 -1.60 -3.84 5.63
CA CYS A 75 -2.48 -2.73 6.00
C CYS A 75 -2.37 -1.59 4.97
N MET A 76 -3.34 -0.69 5.01
CA MET A 76 -3.34 0.54 4.23
C MET A 76 -4.04 1.66 4.98
N ILE A 77 -3.70 2.91 4.63
CA ILE A 77 -4.39 4.11 5.08
C ILE A 77 -4.84 4.90 3.85
N VAL A 78 -6.12 5.25 3.82
CA VAL A 78 -6.76 6.03 2.75
C VAL A 78 -7.27 7.33 3.33
N THR A 79 -6.93 8.46 2.70
CA THR A 79 -7.33 9.81 3.11
C THR A 79 -8.22 10.47 2.06
N ASP A 80 -9.13 11.35 2.48
CA ASP A 80 -9.81 12.29 1.61
C ASP A 80 -8.88 13.50 1.40
N GLU A 81 -8.51 13.79 0.16
CA GLU A 81 -7.68 14.94 -0.23
C GLU A 81 -8.52 16.09 -0.83
N GLY A 82 -9.85 15.99 -0.74
CA GLY A 82 -10.76 17.02 -1.22
C GLY A 82 -10.95 17.03 -2.72
N VAL A 83 -11.15 18.22 -3.27
CA VAL A 83 -11.44 18.44 -4.69
C VAL A 83 -10.23 19.11 -5.36
N ASP A 84 -9.79 18.55 -6.47
CA ASP A 84 -8.67 19.11 -7.23
C ASP A 84 -9.11 20.24 -8.20
N GLU A 85 -8.15 20.80 -8.94
CA GLU A 85 -8.36 21.87 -9.91
C GLU A 85 -9.32 21.48 -11.05
N ARG A 86 -9.47 20.17 -11.32
CA ARG A 86 -10.38 19.61 -12.32
C ARG A 86 -11.81 19.46 -11.80
N GLY A 87 -12.04 19.76 -10.50
CA GLY A 87 -13.32 19.56 -9.83
C GLY A 87 -13.58 18.11 -9.44
N LEU A 88 -12.55 17.23 -9.42
CA LEU A 88 -12.66 15.83 -9.08
C LEU A 88 -12.33 15.59 -7.61
N ARG A 89 -13.13 14.77 -6.93
CA ARG A 89 -12.90 14.36 -5.54
C ARG A 89 -11.81 13.28 -5.49
N ILE A 90 -10.80 13.50 -4.68
CA ILE A 90 -9.60 12.66 -4.60
C ILE A 90 -9.55 11.91 -3.28
N ALA A 91 -9.50 10.58 -3.35
CA ALA A 91 -9.01 9.75 -2.26
C ALA A 91 -7.55 9.38 -2.52
N GLU A 92 -6.72 9.30 -1.48
CA GLU A 92 -5.31 8.92 -1.62
C GLU A 92 -4.93 7.78 -0.68
N VAL A 93 -4.30 6.74 -1.24
CA VAL A 93 -3.64 5.71 -0.44
C VAL A 93 -2.30 6.26 0.03
N LYS A 94 -2.25 6.69 1.29
CA LYS A 94 -1.04 7.26 1.92
C LYS A 94 -0.03 6.20 2.30
N SER A 95 -0.50 5.03 2.67
CA SER A 95 0.34 3.91 3.07
C SER A 95 -0.27 2.60 2.59
N LEU A 96 0.56 1.71 2.06
CA LEU A 96 0.20 0.35 1.68
C LEU A 96 1.37 -0.56 2.00
N ALA A 97 1.20 -1.43 2.97
CA ALA A 97 2.22 -2.40 3.37
C ALA A 97 1.70 -3.82 3.36
N VAL A 98 2.55 -4.77 2.97
CA VAL A 98 2.30 -6.21 3.05
C VAL A 98 3.47 -6.85 3.80
N ASP A 99 3.14 -7.68 4.78
CA ASP A 99 4.16 -8.45 5.54
C ASP A 99 5.11 -9.16 4.56
N PRO A 100 6.43 -9.02 4.72
CA PRO A 100 7.42 -9.59 3.81
C PRO A 100 7.24 -11.08 3.54
N ALA A 101 6.78 -11.86 4.54
CA ALA A 101 6.52 -13.29 4.39
C ALA A 101 5.31 -13.59 3.48
N HIS A 102 4.47 -12.59 3.20
CA HIS A 102 3.23 -12.71 2.43
C HIS A 102 3.22 -11.82 1.18
N GLN A 103 4.34 -11.16 0.87
CA GLN A 103 4.45 -10.39 -0.36
C GLN A 103 4.34 -11.30 -1.60
N ARG A 104 3.95 -10.70 -2.73
CA ARG A 104 3.78 -11.35 -4.04
C ARG A 104 2.72 -12.46 -4.07
N SER A 105 1.83 -12.51 -3.08
CA SER A 105 0.66 -13.40 -3.01
C SER A 105 -0.66 -12.74 -3.41
N GLY A 106 -0.63 -11.51 -3.93
CA GLY A 106 -1.83 -10.78 -4.37
C GLY A 106 -2.47 -9.87 -3.30
N ILE A 107 -1.99 -9.88 -2.05
CA ILE A 107 -2.58 -9.11 -0.94
C ILE A 107 -2.56 -7.60 -1.23
N GLY A 108 -1.43 -7.05 -1.70
CA GLY A 108 -1.35 -5.62 -2.03
C GLY A 108 -2.35 -5.21 -3.13
N ARG A 109 -2.51 -6.04 -4.17
CA ARG A 109 -3.52 -5.81 -5.21
C ARG A 109 -4.95 -5.83 -4.64
N ALA A 110 -5.25 -6.78 -3.77
CA ALA A 110 -6.57 -6.89 -3.17
C ALA A 110 -6.88 -5.71 -2.24
N LEU A 111 -5.90 -5.22 -1.47
CA LEU A 111 -6.03 -4.00 -0.68
C LEU A 111 -6.32 -2.78 -1.57
N LEU A 112 -5.60 -2.59 -2.70
CA LEU A 112 -5.87 -1.50 -3.63
C LEU A 112 -7.24 -1.61 -4.31
N GLU A 113 -7.67 -2.82 -4.66
CA GLU A 113 -9.00 -3.02 -5.23
C GLU A 113 -10.11 -2.72 -4.21
N PHE A 114 -9.91 -3.13 -2.95
CA PHE A 114 -10.81 -2.75 -1.86
C PHE A 114 -10.86 -1.24 -1.67
N ALA A 115 -9.68 -0.55 -1.68
CA ALA A 115 -9.62 0.90 -1.58
C ALA A 115 -10.38 1.58 -2.72
N ALA A 116 -10.24 1.08 -3.96
CA ALA A 116 -10.94 1.62 -5.12
C ALA A 116 -12.46 1.48 -4.98
N GLN A 117 -12.96 0.29 -4.59
CA GLN A 117 -14.39 0.05 -4.39
C GLN A 117 -14.95 0.86 -3.22
N HIS A 118 -14.17 1.02 -2.15
CA HIS A 118 -14.56 1.81 -0.99
C HIS A 118 -14.64 3.29 -1.33
N ALA A 119 -13.61 3.84 -1.96
CA ALA A 119 -13.52 5.25 -2.34
C ALA A 119 -14.52 5.65 -3.43
N ALA A 120 -14.89 4.75 -4.36
CA ALA A 120 -15.83 5.03 -5.45
C ALA A 120 -17.22 5.50 -4.99
N ARG A 121 -17.54 5.36 -3.70
CA ARG A 121 -18.81 5.83 -3.13
C ARG A 121 -18.89 7.35 -3.05
N GLU A 122 -17.74 8.01 -2.89
CA GLU A 122 -17.66 9.43 -2.59
C GLU A 122 -16.57 10.19 -3.37
N HIS A 123 -15.71 9.47 -4.10
CA HIS A 123 -14.57 10.04 -4.83
C HIS A 123 -14.58 9.61 -6.30
N ASP A 124 -13.93 10.43 -7.14
CA ASP A 124 -13.80 10.21 -8.58
C ASP A 124 -12.46 9.57 -8.95
N ILE A 125 -11.45 9.79 -8.12
CA ILE A 125 -10.06 9.37 -8.33
C ILE A 125 -9.52 8.70 -7.06
N LEU A 126 -8.86 7.55 -7.25
CA LEU A 126 -7.95 7.00 -6.26
C LEU A 126 -6.51 7.35 -6.67
N ARG A 127 -5.78 8.00 -5.76
CA ARG A 127 -4.40 8.45 -5.95
C ARG A 127 -3.45 7.63 -5.08
N VAL A 128 -2.20 7.54 -5.50
CA VAL A 128 -1.08 6.99 -4.73
C VAL A 128 0.20 7.70 -5.12
N GLY A 129 1.04 8.03 -4.14
CA GLY A 129 2.42 8.51 -4.34
C GLY A 129 3.42 7.41 -4.07
N THR A 130 4.46 7.29 -4.90
CA THR A 130 5.55 6.34 -4.70
C THR A 130 6.86 6.88 -5.25
N GLY A 131 7.99 6.34 -4.80
CA GLY A 131 9.28 6.60 -5.43
C GLY A 131 9.32 6.07 -6.87
N ASP A 132 10.15 6.68 -7.72
CA ASP A 132 10.38 6.19 -9.08
C ASP A 132 11.29 4.94 -9.03
N SER A 133 10.71 3.83 -8.61
CA SER A 133 11.38 2.57 -8.32
C SER A 133 10.93 1.45 -9.26
N PRO A 134 11.85 0.56 -9.66
CA PRO A 134 11.50 -0.60 -10.47
C PRO A 134 10.64 -1.65 -9.74
N LEU A 135 10.44 -1.51 -8.43
CA LEU A 135 9.58 -2.42 -7.64
C LEU A 135 8.14 -1.92 -7.58
N THR A 136 7.93 -0.64 -7.28
CA THR A 136 6.61 -0.09 -6.97
C THR A 136 5.89 0.42 -8.21
N VAL A 137 6.58 1.07 -9.14
CA VAL A 137 5.98 1.60 -10.38
C VAL A 137 5.25 0.51 -11.18
N PRO A 138 5.88 -0.62 -11.55
CA PRO A 138 5.17 -1.66 -12.31
C PRO A 138 4.01 -2.30 -11.54
N PHE A 139 4.08 -2.30 -10.22
CA PHE A 139 3.00 -2.81 -9.37
C PHE A 139 1.75 -1.93 -9.48
N TYR A 140 1.88 -0.60 -9.37
CA TYR A 140 0.75 0.30 -9.48
C TYR A 140 0.17 0.33 -10.90
N GLU A 141 1.02 0.33 -11.93
CA GLU A 141 0.59 0.20 -13.32
C GLU A 141 -0.22 -1.09 -13.56
N ALA A 142 0.25 -2.22 -13.03
CA ALA A 142 -0.46 -3.50 -13.11
C ALA A 142 -1.77 -3.52 -12.30
N CYS A 143 -1.98 -2.59 -11.36
CA CYS A 143 -3.22 -2.37 -10.62
C CYS A 143 -4.15 -1.33 -11.30
N GLY A 144 -3.83 -0.89 -12.51
CA GLY A 144 -4.67 0.02 -13.30
C GLY A 144 -4.48 1.49 -13.00
N PHE A 145 -3.42 1.85 -12.29
CA PHE A 145 -3.04 3.24 -12.08
C PHE A 145 -2.21 3.77 -13.26
N MET A 146 -2.36 5.03 -13.57
CA MET A 146 -1.59 5.74 -14.59
C MET A 146 -0.79 6.88 -13.95
N ARG A 147 0.42 7.14 -14.46
CA ARG A 147 1.23 8.29 -14.01
C ARG A 147 0.46 9.59 -14.27
N SER A 148 0.36 10.43 -13.26
CA SER A 148 -0.29 11.75 -13.33
C SER A 148 0.78 12.85 -13.39
N HIS A 149 1.55 13.01 -12.32
CA HIS A 149 2.60 14.03 -12.23
C HIS A 149 3.72 13.58 -11.28
N VAL A 150 4.73 14.42 -11.13
CA VAL A 150 5.89 14.17 -10.26
C VAL A 150 6.00 15.31 -9.25
N LEU A 151 6.31 14.98 -8.00
CA LEU A 151 6.72 15.92 -6.97
C LEU A 151 8.24 15.85 -6.87
N PRO A 152 8.98 16.86 -7.42
CA PRO A 152 10.44 16.83 -7.45
C PRO A 152 11.03 16.90 -6.05
N ASN A 153 12.14 16.20 -5.82
CA ASN A 153 12.91 16.18 -4.58
C ASN A 153 12.14 15.77 -3.32
N PHE A 154 10.96 15.19 -3.45
CA PHE A 154 10.11 14.88 -2.30
C PHE A 154 10.83 14.09 -1.21
N PHE A 155 11.53 13.00 -1.58
CA PHE A 155 12.24 12.16 -0.61
C PHE A 155 13.47 12.84 -0.01
N ILE A 156 14.11 13.78 -0.74
CA ILE A 156 15.27 14.51 -0.26
C ILE A 156 14.86 15.59 0.75
N GLU A 157 13.72 16.21 0.54
CA GLU A 157 13.25 17.36 1.33
C GLU A 157 12.47 16.96 2.59
N ASN A 158 11.86 15.76 2.59
CA ASN A 158 10.96 15.34 3.66
C ASN A 158 11.52 14.23 4.57
N TYR A 159 12.62 13.58 4.18
CA TYR A 159 13.22 12.51 4.97
C TYR A 159 14.60 12.94 5.50
N ASP A 160 14.94 12.52 6.70
CA ASP A 160 16.21 12.85 7.38
C ASP A 160 17.39 11.98 6.92
N HIS A 161 17.11 10.96 6.11
CA HIS A 161 18.10 10.06 5.53
C HIS A 161 17.72 9.67 4.08
N PRO A 162 18.71 9.22 3.27
CA PRO A 162 18.41 8.74 1.93
C PRO A 162 17.52 7.49 1.93
N ILE A 163 16.38 7.55 1.26
CA ILE A 163 15.54 6.38 1.03
C ILE A 163 16.07 5.62 -0.19
N VAL A 164 16.34 4.33 -0.02
CA VAL A 164 16.90 3.48 -1.09
C VAL A 164 16.02 2.26 -1.31
N GLU A 165 15.48 2.12 -2.51
CA GLU A 165 14.65 0.98 -2.89
C GLU A 165 15.28 0.26 -4.10
N ALA A 166 15.45 -1.06 -4.00
CA ALA A 166 16.10 -1.88 -5.04
C ALA A 166 17.46 -1.34 -5.51
N GLY A 167 18.25 -0.73 -4.62
CA GLY A 167 19.55 -0.14 -4.93
C GLY A 167 19.48 1.23 -5.61
N VAL A 168 18.30 1.81 -5.76
CA VAL A 168 18.08 3.15 -6.33
C VAL A 168 17.71 4.11 -5.20
N GLN A 169 18.46 5.21 -5.07
CA GLN A 169 18.08 6.29 -4.18
C GLN A 169 16.86 7.02 -4.73
N LEU A 170 15.78 7.03 -3.96
CA LEU A 170 14.58 7.79 -4.29
C LEU A 170 14.83 9.29 -4.09
N LYS A 171 14.39 10.09 -5.06
CA LYS A 171 14.47 11.55 -5.03
C LYS A 171 13.08 12.15 -5.18
N ASP A 172 12.43 11.82 -6.27
CA ASP A 172 11.14 12.35 -6.66
C ASP A 172 10.03 11.38 -6.28
N MET A 173 8.86 11.92 -5.91
CA MET A 173 7.66 11.11 -5.77
C MET A 173 6.87 11.16 -7.07
N VAL A 174 6.56 10.00 -7.63
CA VAL A 174 5.66 9.86 -8.78
C VAL A 174 4.25 9.66 -8.27
N ILE A 175 3.35 10.51 -8.73
CA ILE A 175 1.93 10.42 -8.41
C ILE A 175 1.23 9.61 -9.51
N PHE A 176 0.50 8.62 -9.09
CA PHE A 176 -0.35 7.78 -9.91
C PHE A 176 -1.82 8.01 -9.57
N GLU A 177 -2.69 7.95 -10.59
CA GLU A 177 -4.13 8.10 -10.45
C GLU A 177 -4.86 6.94 -11.15
N ARG A 178 -5.96 6.49 -10.55
CA ARG A 178 -6.92 5.55 -11.14
C ARG A 178 -8.31 6.16 -11.03
N ARG A 179 -9.05 6.22 -12.13
CA ARG A 179 -10.47 6.61 -12.11
C ARG A 179 -11.30 5.52 -11.43
N LEU A 180 -12.25 5.97 -10.63
CA LEU A 180 -13.17 5.13 -9.86
C LEU A 180 -14.53 5.00 -10.55
#